data_f931c55889d70d0303068ac92f8b1339
#
_entry.id   f931c55889d70d0303068ac92f8b1339
#
_cell.length_a   1.000
_cell.length_b   1.000
_cell.length_c   1.000
_cell.angle_alpha   90.00
_cell.angle_beta   90.00
_cell.angle_gamma   90.00
#
_symmetry.space_group_name_H-M   'P 1'
#
loop_
_entity.id
_entity.type
_entity.pdbx_description
1 polymer ?
#
loop_
_entity_poly.entity_id
_entity_poly.type
_entity_poly.pdbx_seq_one_letter_code
_entity_poly.pdbx_strand_id
1 'polypeptide(L)'
;MEKPYVVGIDIGGTNTVFGVVDARGTILYSGSIKTGKYADVNDYVAELAKGLKSVIDQAGGPDKIKGVGVGAPNGNFFNGCIEFAPNLPWKGKIPLAQLISEQIDGIPVALTNDANAAAIGEMTYGAARGMKDFIVITLGTGVGSGIVVGGNLVYGHDGFAGELGHVIMRRNNGRQCGCGRQGCLEAYASATGVARTAREYLEIRKDESVLRDLDPDEITSKDVYD
;
A
#
# COMPACT_ATOMS: atom_id res chain seq x y z
N MET A 1 17.74 -0.63 -27.61
CA MET A 1 17.69 -1.97 -26.99
C MET A 1 16.32 -2.16 -26.37
N GLU A 2 15.80 -3.38 -26.39
CA GLU A 2 14.50 -3.69 -25.78
C GLU A 2 14.65 -3.68 -24.25
N LYS A 3 13.74 -2.98 -23.55
CA LYS A 3 13.68 -2.90 -22.09
C LYS A 3 12.54 -3.81 -21.60
N PRO A 4 12.81 -5.12 -21.39
CA PRO A 4 11.75 -6.09 -21.15
C PRO A 4 11.21 -6.10 -19.71
N TYR A 5 11.88 -5.41 -18.78
CA TYR A 5 11.59 -5.49 -17.36
C TYR A 5 11.15 -4.16 -16.77
N VAL A 6 10.39 -4.25 -15.70
CA VAL A 6 10.06 -3.14 -14.80
C VAL A 6 10.45 -3.52 -13.38
N VAL A 7 10.63 -2.51 -12.52
CA VAL A 7 10.79 -2.75 -11.08
C VAL A 7 9.51 -2.32 -10.38
N GLY A 8 9.00 -3.17 -9.50
CA GLY A 8 7.91 -2.84 -8.58
C GLY A 8 8.47 -2.60 -7.18
N ILE A 9 7.95 -1.60 -6.48
CA ILE A 9 8.24 -1.30 -5.08
C ILE A 9 6.92 -1.16 -4.33
N ASP A 10 6.78 -1.88 -3.22
CA ASP A 10 5.67 -1.75 -2.27
C ASP A 10 6.21 -1.24 -0.93
N ILE A 11 5.79 -0.04 -0.54
CA ILE A 11 6.25 0.65 0.67
C ILE A 11 5.18 0.54 1.74
N GLY A 12 5.37 -0.36 2.71
CA GLY A 12 4.57 -0.39 3.92
C GLY A 12 5.23 0.35 5.08
N GLY A 13 4.50 0.59 6.15
CA GLY A 13 5.04 1.27 7.35
C GLY A 13 6.18 0.50 8.05
N THR A 14 6.21 -0.82 7.95
CA THR A 14 7.21 -1.68 8.58
C THR A 14 8.29 -2.14 7.61
N ASN A 15 7.90 -2.60 6.43
CA ASN A 15 8.78 -3.17 5.42
C ASN A 15 8.52 -2.51 4.07
N THR A 16 9.56 -2.42 3.27
CA THR A 16 9.50 -2.14 1.84
C THR A 16 9.96 -3.39 1.10
N VAL A 17 9.15 -3.85 0.15
CA VAL A 17 9.48 -4.98 -0.74
C VAL A 17 9.64 -4.46 -2.15
N PHE A 18 10.60 -5.01 -2.89
CA PHE A 18 10.84 -4.62 -4.28
C PHE A 18 11.25 -5.82 -5.12
N GLY A 19 11.04 -5.73 -6.43
CA GLY A 19 11.44 -6.78 -7.33
C GLY A 19 11.40 -6.39 -8.80
N VAL A 20 12.18 -7.13 -9.60
CA VAL A 20 12.18 -7.04 -11.06
C VAL A 20 11.10 -7.96 -11.60
N VAL A 21 10.25 -7.44 -12.48
CA VAL A 21 9.08 -8.12 -13.03
C VAL A 21 9.14 -8.13 -14.55
N ASP A 22 8.83 -9.26 -15.16
CA ASP A 22 8.70 -9.40 -16.62
C ASP A 22 7.30 -8.97 -17.14
N ALA A 23 7.12 -8.98 -18.44
CA ALA A 23 5.85 -8.61 -19.08
C ALA A 23 4.67 -9.56 -18.76
N ARG A 24 4.93 -10.72 -18.16
CA ARG A 24 3.91 -11.69 -17.74
C ARG A 24 3.50 -11.51 -16.29
N GLY A 25 4.17 -10.58 -15.54
CA GLY A 25 3.97 -10.40 -14.12
C GLY A 25 4.80 -11.34 -13.24
N THR A 26 5.78 -12.06 -13.82
CA THR A 26 6.64 -12.96 -13.07
C THR A 26 7.71 -12.15 -12.36
N ILE A 27 7.82 -12.32 -11.04
CA ILE A 27 8.91 -11.73 -10.24
C ILE A 27 10.16 -12.58 -10.45
N LEU A 28 11.19 -11.97 -11.06
CA LEU A 28 12.46 -12.64 -11.38
C LEU A 28 13.44 -12.56 -10.23
N TYR A 29 13.56 -11.38 -9.64
CA TYR A 29 14.45 -11.06 -8.52
C TYR A 29 13.72 -10.18 -7.54
N SER A 30 13.93 -10.35 -6.26
CA SER A 30 13.28 -9.54 -5.22
C SER A 30 14.19 -9.30 -4.03
N GLY A 31 13.84 -8.28 -3.25
CA GLY A 31 14.50 -7.95 -2.01
C GLY A 31 13.56 -7.17 -1.08
N SER A 32 14.01 -6.93 0.13
CA SER A 32 13.27 -6.14 1.09
C SER A 32 14.18 -5.39 2.05
N ILE A 33 13.69 -4.25 2.55
CA ILE A 33 14.32 -3.48 3.62
C ILE A 33 13.29 -3.12 4.69
N LYS A 34 13.75 -2.74 5.88
CA LYS A 34 12.89 -2.25 6.96
C LYS A 34 12.61 -0.77 6.78
N THR A 35 11.36 -0.39 6.45
CA THR A 35 10.97 1.02 6.29
C THR A 35 11.16 1.83 7.56
N GLY A 36 10.64 1.34 8.68
CA GLY A 36 10.62 2.05 9.96
C GLY A 36 12.00 2.25 10.64
N LYS A 37 13.06 1.66 10.07
CA LYS A 37 14.43 1.79 10.60
C LYS A 37 15.02 3.18 10.36
N TYR A 38 14.56 3.90 9.35
CA TYR A 38 15.19 5.13 8.86
C TYR A 38 14.33 6.34 9.20
N ALA A 39 14.82 7.19 10.11
CA ALA A 39 14.16 8.44 10.47
C ALA A 39 14.31 9.51 9.39
N ASP A 40 15.43 9.50 8.64
CA ASP A 40 15.67 10.36 7.49
C ASP A 40 15.32 9.62 6.20
N VAL A 41 14.59 10.29 5.30
CA VAL A 41 14.19 9.73 4.01
C VAL A 41 15.38 9.52 3.07
N ASN A 42 16.43 10.35 3.16
CA ASN A 42 17.61 10.20 2.32
C ASN A 42 18.39 8.93 2.68
N ASP A 43 18.50 8.61 3.98
CA ASP A 43 19.10 7.36 4.44
C ASP A 43 18.30 6.15 3.97
N TYR A 44 16.97 6.26 4.04
CA TYR A 44 16.07 5.23 3.51
C TYR A 44 16.26 5.01 2.02
N VAL A 45 16.25 6.09 1.23
CA VAL A 45 16.40 6.03 -0.24
C VAL A 45 17.78 5.49 -0.61
N ALA A 46 18.83 5.88 0.11
CA ALA A 46 20.18 5.35 -0.13
C ALA A 46 20.25 3.82 0.09
N GLU A 47 19.60 3.31 1.14
CA GLU A 47 19.58 1.86 1.38
C GLU A 47 18.68 1.13 0.38
N LEU A 48 17.50 1.69 0.06
CA LEU A 48 16.62 1.15 -0.97
C LEU A 48 17.35 1.06 -2.32
N ALA A 49 18.08 2.11 -2.71
CA ALA A 49 18.83 2.15 -3.95
C ALA A 49 19.91 1.05 -4.05
N LYS A 50 20.57 0.72 -2.95
CA LYS A 50 21.52 -0.43 -2.92
C LYS A 50 20.80 -1.74 -3.25
N GLY A 51 19.64 -1.96 -2.63
CA GLY A 51 18.82 -3.14 -2.90
C GLY A 51 18.32 -3.17 -4.35
N LEU A 52 17.84 -2.05 -4.85
CA LEU A 52 17.37 -1.91 -6.24
C LEU A 52 18.48 -2.18 -7.25
N LYS A 53 19.66 -1.57 -7.07
CA LYS A 53 20.83 -1.82 -7.94
C LYS A 53 21.18 -3.30 -7.97
N SER A 54 21.17 -3.98 -6.82
CA SER A 54 21.46 -5.41 -6.76
C SER A 54 20.50 -6.25 -7.60
N VAL A 55 19.17 -6.01 -7.53
CA VAL A 55 18.20 -6.78 -8.32
C VAL A 55 18.19 -6.37 -9.79
N ILE A 56 18.49 -5.11 -10.10
CA ILE A 56 18.64 -4.60 -11.48
C ILE A 56 19.87 -5.22 -12.16
N ASP A 57 20.99 -5.32 -11.46
CA ASP A 57 22.23 -5.95 -11.98
C ASP A 57 22.00 -7.44 -12.28
N GLN A 58 21.30 -8.15 -11.41
CA GLN A 58 20.91 -9.55 -11.64
C GLN A 58 20.02 -9.71 -12.87
N ALA A 59 19.21 -8.68 -13.22
CA ALA A 59 18.37 -8.66 -14.42
C ALA A 59 19.11 -8.25 -15.70
N GLY A 60 20.41 -7.99 -15.62
CA GLY A 60 21.26 -7.61 -16.76
C GLY A 60 21.51 -6.10 -16.89
N GLY A 61 21.27 -5.35 -15.82
CA GLY A 61 21.63 -3.94 -15.68
C GLY A 61 20.51 -2.95 -16.05
N PRO A 62 20.74 -1.65 -15.84
CA PRO A 62 19.74 -0.58 -15.97
C PRO A 62 19.17 -0.45 -17.40
N ASP A 63 19.93 -0.82 -18.40
CA ASP A 63 19.50 -0.82 -19.81
C ASP A 63 18.36 -1.81 -20.10
N LYS A 64 18.11 -2.76 -19.23
CA LYS A 64 17.01 -3.73 -19.31
C LYS A 64 15.72 -3.25 -18.62
N ILE A 65 15.80 -2.20 -17.82
CA ILE A 65 14.68 -1.68 -17.02
C ILE A 65 13.98 -0.54 -17.75
N LYS A 66 12.68 -0.69 -17.97
CA LYS A 66 11.83 0.33 -18.61
C LYS A 66 11.47 1.46 -17.64
N GLY A 67 11.25 1.14 -16.37
CA GLY A 67 10.86 2.08 -15.33
C GLY A 67 10.60 1.38 -14.00
N VAL A 68 10.32 2.17 -12.99
CA VAL A 68 9.99 1.73 -11.63
C VAL A 68 8.59 2.18 -11.27
N GLY A 69 7.76 1.28 -10.79
CA GLY A 69 6.44 1.57 -10.21
C GLY A 69 6.49 1.46 -8.69
N VAL A 70 5.97 2.45 -7.98
CA VAL A 70 5.96 2.51 -6.52
C VAL A 70 4.52 2.61 -6.02
N GLY A 71 4.10 1.65 -5.18
CA GLY A 71 2.93 1.73 -4.33
C GLY A 71 3.33 2.20 -2.93
N ALA A 72 2.72 3.26 -2.42
CA ALA A 72 3.08 3.81 -1.12
C ALA A 72 1.87 4.45 -0.43
N PRO A 73 1.80 4.44 0.93
CA PRO A 73 0.77 5.17 1.64
C PRO A 73 0.78 6.65 1.27
N ASN A 74 -0.38 7.22 0.99
CA ASN A 74 -0.55 8.63 0.55
C ASN A 74 0.32 9.01 -0.66
N GLY A 75 0.61 8.06 -1.54
CA GLY A 75 1.34 8.29 -2.78
C GLY A 75 0.50 9.07 -3.78
N ASN A 76 0.98 10.23 -4.21
CA ASN A 76 0.32 11.09 -5.19
C ASN A 76 0.93 10.91 -6.58
N PHE A 77 0.12 10.41 -7.51
CA PHE A 77 0.56 10.10 -8.87
C PHE A 77 0.99 11.34 -9.67
N PHE A 78 0.34 12.48 -9.46
CA PHE A 78 0.57 13.67 -10.28
C PHE A 78 1.92 14.36 -10.01
N ASN A 79 2.42 14.27 -8.79
CA ASN A 79 3.65 14.93 -8.39
C ASN A 79 4.77 13.99 -7.91
N GLY A 80 4.50 12.68 -7.84
CA GLY A 80 5.48 11.68 -7.40
C GLY A 80 5.88 11.78 -5.92
N CYS A 81 5.05 12.46 -5.09
CA CYS A 81 5.32 12.65 -3.68
C CYS A 81 4.52 11.66 -2.81
N ILE A 82 5.06 11.34 -1.65
CA ILE A 82 4.26 10.88 -0.51
C ILE A 82 3.82 12.12 0.26
N GLU A 83 2.51 12.27 0.52
CA GLU A 83 1.98 13.45 1.17
C GLU A 83 1.38 13.11 2.54
N PHE A 84 2.04 13.59 3.62
CA PHE A 84 1.54 13.49 5.00
C PHE A 84 1.12 12.08 5.44
N ALA A 85 1.82 11.03 4.99
CA ALA A 85 1.51 9.65 5.36
C ALA A 85 1.66 9.42 6.88
N PRO A 86 0.60 9.03 7.61
CA PRO A 86 0.67 8.85 9.06
C PRO A 86 1.51 7.64 9.46
N ASN A 87 1.56 6.62 8.60
CA ASN A 87 2.20 5.33 8.84
C ASN A 87 3.70 5.32 8.50
N LEU A 88 4.24 6.44 8.01
CA LEU A 88 5.65 6.56 7.68
C LEU A 88 6.36 7.51 8.66
N PRO A 89 7.66 7.29 8.92
CA PRO A 89 8.41 8.14 9.86
C PRO A 89 8.61 9.56 9.31
N TRP A 90 8.61 9.73 7.99
CA TRP A 90 8.84 11.02 7.32
C TRP A 90 7.55 11.84 7.28
N LYS A 91 7.66 13.15 7.51
CA LYS A 91 6.52 14.06 7.56
C LYS A 91 6.55 15.07 6.42
N GLY A 92 5.36 15.59 6.08
CA GLY A 92 5.20 16.58 5.01
C GLY A 92 5.10 15.96 3.62
N LYS A 93 5.52 16.70 2.62
CA LYS A 93 5.57 16.26 1.21
C LYS A 93 6.98 15.80 0.88
N ILE A 94 7.10 14.53 0.54
CA ILE A 94 8.38 13.88 0.23
C ILE A 94 8.40 13.55 -1.27
N PRO A 95 9.29 14.14 -2.09
CA PRO A 95 9.37 13.90 -3.53
C PRO A 95 10.05 12.55 -3.82
N LEU A 96 9.45 11.46 -3.35
CA LEU A 96 10.09 10.16 -3.28
C LEU A 96 10.42 9.59 -4.66
N ALA A 97 9.56 9.80 -5.66
CA ALA A 97 9.83 9.32 -7.03
C ALA A 97 11.12 9.95 -7.59
N GLN A 98 11.31 11.24 -7.37
CA GLN A 98 12.52 11.94 -7.78
C GLN A 98 13.75 11.42 -7.02
N LEU A 99 13.67 11.35 -5.68
CA LEU A 99 14.77 10.88 -4.85
C LEU A 99 15.24 9.46 -5.23
N ILE A 100 14.30 8.55 -5.52
CA ILE A 100 14.64 7.21 -5.99
C ILE A 100 15.30 7.28 -7.37
N SER A 101 14.71 7.99 -8.33
CA SER A 101 15.23 8.10 -9.71
C SER A 101 16.67 8.60 -9.72
N GLU A 102 16.99 9.62 -8.92
CA GLU A 102 18.35 10.19 -8.80
C GLU A 102 19.39 9.15 -8.31
N GLN A 103 18.97 8.21 -7.49
CA GLN A 103 19.85 7.17 -6.93
C GLN A 103 20.02 5.94 -7.83
N ILE A 104 19.18 5.78 -8.86
CA ILE A 104 19.17 4.64 -9.78
C ILE A 104 19.39 5.05 -11.24
N ASP A 105 20.38 5.90 -11.47
CA ASP A 105 20.86 6.31 -12.78
C ASP A 105 19.79 6.97 -13.68
N GLY A 106 18.80 7.66 -13.06
CA GLY A 106 17.76 8.38 -13.76
C GLY A 106 16.68 7.50 -14.40
N ILE A 107 16.55 6.23 -13.99
CA ILE A 107 15.43 5.38 -14.42
C ILE A 107 14.11 6.06 -14.02
N PRO A 108 13.12 6.20 -14.94
CA PRO A 108 11.85 6.84 -14.63
C PRO A 108 11.10 6.12 -13.51
N VAL A 109 10.58 6.88 -12.55
CA VAL A 109 9.81 6.37 -11.41
C VAL A 109 8.40 6.96 -11.44
N ALA A 110 7.39 6.09 -11.42
CA ALA A 110 5.99 6.45 -11.21
C ALA A 110 5.57 6.00 -9.82
N LEU A 111 4.91 6.89 -9.06
CA LEU A 111 4.48 6.59 -7.70
C LEU A 111 2.96 6.79 -7.60
N THR A 112 2.30 5.93 -6.87
CA THR A 112 0.86 6.04 -6.56
C THR A 112 0.56 5.49 -5.17
N ASN A 113 -0.70 5.63 -4.73
CA ASN A 113 -1.17 4.96 -3.53
C ASN A 113 -1.11 3.42 -3.68
N ASP A 114 -0.87 2.70 -2.59
CA ASP A 114 -0.75 1.24 -2.54
C ASP A 114 -2.01 0.52 -3.03
N ALA A 115 -3.21 0.96 -2.64
CA ALA A 115 -4.46 0.39 -3.11
C ALA A 115 -4.72 0.67 -4.61
N ASN A 116 -4.29 1.81 -5.11
CA ASN A 116 -4.29 2.14 -6.53
C ASN A 116 -3.35 1.21 -7.32
N ALA A 117 -2.15 0.96 -6.78
CA ALA A 117 -1.22 0.00 -7.38
C ALA A 117 -1.80 -1.43 -7.40
N ALA A 118 -2.48 -1.84 -6.32
CA ALA A 118 -3.20 -3.12 -6.27
C ALA A 118 -4.30 -3.20 -7.33
N ALA A 119 -5.10 -2.14 -7.53
CA ALA A 119 -6.13 -2.11 -8.57
C ALA A 119 -5.55 -2.25 -9.99
N ILE A 120 -4.42 -1.61 -10.28
CA ILE A 120 -3.70 -1.77 -11.55
C ILE A 120 -3.18 -3.21 -11.69
N GLY A 121 -2.67 -3.79 -10.62
CA GLY A 121 -2.22 -5.19 -10.58
C GLY A 121 -3.34 -6.16 -10.90
N GLU A 122 -4.50 -6.01 -10.26
CA GLU A 122 -5.70 -6.83 -10.52
C GLU A 122 -6.22 -6.68 -11.95
N MET A 123 -6.19 -5.47 -12.50
CA MET A 123 -6.59 -5.21 -13.89
C MET A 123 -5.64 -5.89 -14.89
N THR A 124 -4.36 -5.93 -14.57
CA THR A 124 -3.32 -6.40 -15.51
C THR A 124 -3.14 -7.92 -15.43
N TYR A 125 -3.10 -8.47 -14.23
CA TYR A 125 -2.71 -9.86 -13.98
C TYR A 125 -3.70 -10.66 -13.13
N GLY A 126 -4.62 -9.99 -12.42
CA GLY A 126 -5.48 -10.58 -11.41
C GLY A 126 -6.92 -10.81 -11.86
N ALA A 127 -7.83 -10.81 -10.88
CA ALA A 127 -9.24 -11.13 -11.05
C ALA A 127 -10.02 -10.11 -11.92
N ALA A 128 -9.54 -8.87 -12.02
CA ALA A 128 -10.16 -7.82 -12.83
C ALA A 128 -9.64 -7.78 -14.28
N ARG A 129 -8.86 -8.79 -14.71
CA ARG A 129 -8.33 -8.83 -16.07
C ARG A 129 -9.45 -8.84 -17.12
N GLY A 130 -9.41 -7.85 -18.03
CA GLY A 130 -10.43 -7.65 -19.06
C GLY A 130 -11.64 -6.82 -18.62
N MET A 131 -11.77 -6.50 -17.33
CA MET A 131 -12.77 -5.56 -16.82
C MET A 131 -12.34 -4.11 -17.09
N LYS A 132 -13.33 -3.26 -17.39
CA LYS A 132 -13.09 -1.82 -17.59
C LYS A 132 -13.62 -0.97 -16.43
N ASP A 133 -14.57 -1.50 -15.69
CA ASP A 133 -15.24 -0.78 -14.61
C ASP A 133 -15.30 -1.70 -13.38
N PHE A 134 -14.56 -1.35 -12.34
CA PHE A 134 -14.50 -2.14 -11.10
C PHE A 134 -13.89 -1.30 -9.95
N ILE A 135 -14.04 -1.81 -8.74
CA ILE A 135 -13.40 -1.29 -7.54
C ILE A 135 -12.63 -2.43 -6.86
N VAL A 136 -11.39 -2.18 -6.51
CA VAL A 136 -10.63 -3.04 -5.60
C VAL A 136 -10.69 -2.44 -4.21
N ILE A 137 -10.98 -3.27 -3.21
CA ILE A 137 -10.91 -2.88 -1.78
C ILE A 137 -9.85 -3.75 -1.12
N THR A 138 -8.87 -3.12 -0.51
CA THR A 138 -7.83 -3.78 0.27
C THR A 138 -8.16 -3.70 1.75
N LEU A 139 -8.22 -4.88 2.40
CA LEU A 139 -8.48 -5.01 3.84
C LEU A 139 -7.19 -5.49 4.52
N GLY A 140 -6.50 -4.56 5.16
CA GLY A 140 -5.27 -4.81 5.90
C GLY A 140 -5.27 -4.06 7.22
N THR A 141 -4.15 -3.47 7.62
CA THR A 141 -4.05 -2.56 8.77
C THR A 141 -5.07 -1.41 8.67
N GLY A 142 -5.28 -0.90 7.44
CA GLY A 142 -6.32 0.04 7.08
C GLY A 142 -7.30 -0.54 6.06
N VAL A 143 -8.12 0.34 5.47
CA VAL A 143 -9.01 0.03 4.33
C VAL A 143 -8.65 0.97 3.19
N GLY A 144 -7.99 0.40 2.16
CA GLY A 144 -7.69 1.11 0.93
C GLY A 144 -8.66 0.76 -0.20
N SER A 145 -8.68 1.56 -1.25
CA SER A 145 -9.45 1.26 -2.46
C SER A 145 -8.88 1.92 -3.69
N GLY A 146 -8.99 1.23 -4.83
CA GLY A 146 -8.71 1.76 -6.15
C GLY A 146 -9.93 1.61 -7.04
N ILE A 147 -10.30 2.69 -7.72
CA ILE A 147 -11.49 2.76 -8.61
C ILE A 147 -11.01 2.82 -10.05
N VAL A 148 -11.51 1.93 -10.89
CA VAL A 148 -11.24 1.92 -12.34
C VAL A 148 -12.53 2.14 -13.09
N VAL A 149 -12.52 3.09 -14.05
CA VAL A 149 -13.63 3.42 -14.92
C VAL A 149 -13.14 3.55 -16.35
N GLY A 150 -13.79 2.87 -17.28
CA GLY A 150 -13.40 2.83 -18.68
C GLY A 150 -11.98 2.30 -18.92
N GLY A 151 -11.48 1.43 -18.02
CA GLY A 151 -10.12 0.89 -18.05
C GLY A 151 -9.04 1.86 -17.54
N ASN A 152 -9.42 2.96 -16.93
CA ASN A 152 -8.50 3.95 -16.36
C ASN A 152 -8.71 4.08 -14.84
N LEU A 153 -7.62 4.15 -14.10
CA LEU A 153 -7.67 4.41 -12.67
C LEU A 153 -8.13 5.86 -12.41
N VAL A 154 -9.06 6.00 -11.47
CA VAL A 154 -9.60 7.31 -11.06
C VAL A 154 -8.70 7.90 -9.97
N TYR A 155 -7.90 8.88 -10.33
CA TYR A 155 -7.05 9.59 -9.37
C TYR A 155 -7.74 10.78 -8.70
N GLY A 156 -8.82 11.34 -9.32
CA GLY A 156 -9.44 12.58 -8.88
C GLY A 156 -8.63 13.81 -9.27
N HIS A 157 -9.06 14.98 -8.78
CA HIS A 157 -8.44 16.27 -9.09
C HIS A 157 -7.05 16.42 -8.45
N ASP A 158 -6.91 15.96 -7.23
CA ASP A 158 -5.72 16.13 -6.38
C ASP A 158 -4.92 14.84 -6.13
N GLY A 159 -5.32 13.72 -6.76
CA GLY A 159 -4.63 12.45 -6.66
C GLY A 159 -5.13 11.52 -5.54
N PHE A 160 -6.17 11.90 -4.79
CA PHE A 160 -6.68 11.17 -3.63
C PHE A 160 -8.12 10.65 -3.79
N ALA A 161 -8.58 10.38 -5.01
CA ALA A 161 -9.86 9.70 -5.20
C ALA A 161 -9.78 8.25 -4.70
N GLY A 162 -10.93 7.72 -4.30
CA GLY A 162 -11.03 6.32 -3.90
C GLY A 162 -10.74 6.04 -2.42
N GLU A 163 -10.67 7.05 -1.57
CA GLU A 163 -10.46 6.91 -0.12
C GLU A 163 -11.72 6.36 0.60
N LEU A 164 -12.23 5.18 0.15
CA LEU A 164 -13.49 4.59 0.65
C LEU A 164 -13.39 4.14 2.11
N GLY A 165 -12.20 3.82 2.59
CA GLY A 165 -11.97 3.52 4.01
C GLY A 165 -12.38 4.67 4.93
N HIS A 166 -12.42 5.88 4.42
CA HIS A 166 -12.77 7.07 5.19
C HIS A 166 -14.20 7.58 4.99
N VAL A 167 -15.06 6.80 4.32
CA VAL A 167 -16.51 7.05 4.31
C VAL A 167 -17.08 6.92 5.72
N ILE A 168 -17.90 7.88 6.14
CA ILE A 168 -18.51 7.89 7.49
C ILE A 168 -19.67 6.89 7.53
N MET A 169 -19.46 5.77 8.22
CA MET A 169 -20.46 4.73 8.46
C MET A 169 -21.29 5.00 9.72
N ARG A 170 -20.70 5.64 10.73
CA ARG A 170 -21.38 6.03 11.96
C ARG A 170 -21.20 7.51 12.25
N ARG A 171 -22.26 8.28 12.10
CA ARG A 171 -22.23 9.74 12.33
C ARG A 171 -22.17 10.11 13.82
N ASN A 172 -22.87 9.34 14.67
CA ASN A 172 -22.96 9.61 16.10
C ASN A 172 -22.22 8.50 16.87
N ASN A 173 -21.41 8.87 17.85
CA ASN A 173 -20.63 7.95 18.69
C ASN A 173 -19.80 6.95 17.87
N GLY A 174 -19.30 7.36 16.69
CA GLY A 174 -18.41 6.55 15.88
C GLY A 174 -17.02 6.41 16.51
N ARG A 175 -16.35 5.29 16.21
CA ARG A 175 -14.97 5.06 16.64
C ARG A 175 -14.04 6.13 16.04
N GLN A 176 -13.04 6.52 16.81
CA GLN A 176 -11.99 7.39 16.32
C GLN A 176 -11.21 6.67 15.19
N CYS A 177 -10.97 7.38 14.09
CA CYS A 177 -10.15 6.94 12.97
C CYS A 177 -8.79 7.65 12.98
N GLY A 178 -7.77 6.98 12.45
CA GLY A 178 -6.42 7.55 12.31
C GLY A 178 -6.35 8.83 11.46
N CYS A 179 -7.33 9.06 10.59
CA CYS A 179 -7.44 10.29 9.79
C CYS A 179 -7.93 11.52 10.58
N GLY A 180 -8.17 11.40 11.89
CA GLY A 180 -8.67 12.46 12.77
C GLY A 180 -10.21 12.59 12.83
N ARG A 181 -10.95 11.88 11.95
CA ARG A 181 -12.43 11.86 11.96
C ARG A 181 -12.96 10.70 12.81
N GLN A 182 -14.28 10.68 13.03
CA GLN A 182 -14.97 9.60 13.72
C GLN A 182 -15.93 8.87 12.77
N GLY A 183 -16.09 7.56 12.98
CA GLY A 183 -17.08 6.74 12.30
C GLY A 183 -16.70 6.26 10.91
N CYS A 184 -15.45 6.39 10.48
CA CYS A 184 -14.95 5.90 9.20
C CYS A 184 -15.10 4.36 9.08
N LEU A 185 -15.37 3.87 7.86
CA LEU A 185 -15.44 2.44 7.55
C LEU A 185 -14.20 1.68 8.04
N GLU A 186 -13.02 2.23 7.85
CA GLU A 186 -11.75 1.66 8.28
C GLU A 186 -11.74 1.28 9.77
N ALA A 187 -12.31 2.14 10.64
CA ALA A 187 -12.36 1.87 12.08
C ALA A 187 -13.18 0.63 12.47
N TYR A 188 -13.90 0.04 11.51
CA TYR A 188 -14.74 -1.15 11.71
C TYR A 188 -14.32 -2.32 10.83
N ALA A 189 -13.93 -2.08 9.58
CA ALA A 189 -13.69 -3.11 8.56
C ALA A 189 -12.22 -3.45 8.33
N SER A 190 -11.27 -2.65 8.85
CA SER A 190 -9.85 -3.04 8.81
C SER A 190 -9.56 -4.23 9.74
N ALA A 191 -8.41 -4.87 9.60
CA ALA A 191 -7.99 -5.95 10.48
C ALA A 191 -8.06 -5.55 11.96
N THR A 192 -7.56 -4.35 12.30
CA THR A 192 -7.64 -3.82 13.67
C THR A 192 -9.07 -3.49 14.08
N GLY A 193 -9.91 -3.02 13.14
CA GLY A 193 -11.32 -2.73 13.37
C GLY A 193 -12.15 -3.97 13.67
N VAL A 194 -11.90 -5.07 12.95
CA VAL A 194 -12.54 -6.37 13.17
C VAL A 194 -12.16 -6.94 14.53
N ALA A 195 -10.86 -7.01 14.85
CA ALA A 195 -10.37 -7.47 16.14
C ALA A 195 -10.95 -6.66 17.30
N ARG A 196 -10.98 -5.33 17.18
CA ARG A 196 -11.62 -4.46 18.17
C ARG A 196 -13.11 -4.75 18.33
N THR A 197 -13.82 -5.00 17.23
CA THR A 197 -15.25 -5.34 17.28
C THR A 197 -15.48 -6.65 18.05
N ALA A 198 -14.64 -7.65 17.84
CA ALA A 198 -14.71 -8.92 18.57
C ALA A 198 -14.51 -8.69 20.07
N ARG A 199 -13.48 -7.95 20.47
CA ARG A 199 -13.21 -7.61 21.89
C ARG A 199 -14.40 -6.90 22.52
N GLU A 200 -14.94 -5.86 21.89
CA GLU A 200 -16.13 -5.14 22.39
C GLU A 200 -17.34 -6.07 22.55
N TYR A 201 -17.54 -7.04 21.64
CA TYR A 201 -18.63 -8.02 21.79
C TYR A 201 -18.38 -9.03 22.91
N LEU A 202 -17.15 -9.48 23.11
CA LEU A 202 -16.81 -10.36 24.23
C LEU A 202 -17.04 -9.71 25.60
N GLU A 203 -16.90 -8.40 25.70
CA GLU A 203 -17.17 -7.63 26.92
C GLU A 203 -18.69 -7.55 27.23
N ILE A 204 -19.51 -7.22 26.20
CA ILE A 204 -20.95 -6.94 26.39
C ILE A 204 -21.84 -8.15 26.24
N ARG A 205 -21.41 -9.21 25.56
CA ARG A 205 -22.15 -10.44 25.34
C ARG A 205 -21.55 -11.54 26.21
N LYS A 206 -22.40 -12.53 26.57
CA LYS A 206 -22.02 -13.69 27.38
C LYS A 206 -22.07 -15.01 26.58
N ASP A 207 -22.28 -14.93 25.27
CA ASP A 207 -22.34 -16.08 24.38
C ASP A 207 -21.04 -16.89 24.45
N GLU A 208 -21.10 -18.18 24.28
CA GLU A 208 -19.92 -19.04 24.15
C GLU A 208 -19.15 -18.69 22.89
N SER A 209 -17.82 -18.64 22.97
CA SER A 209 -16.94 -18.37 21.85
C SER A 209 -15.54 -18.87 22.16
N VAL A 210 -14.88 -19.48 21.19
CA VAL A 210 -13.47 -19.89 21.26
C VAL A 210 -12.53 -18.71 21.50
N LEU A 211 -12.94 -17.51 21.12
CA LEU A 211 -12.15 -16.28 21.35
C LEU A 211 -12.01 -15.94 22.84
N ARG A 212 -12.83 -16.54 23.73
CA ARG A 212 -12.71 -16.32 25.18
C ARG A 212 -11.54 -17.05 25.82
N ASP A 213 -10.98 -18.03 25.11
CA ASP A 213 -9.79 -18.77 25.53
C ASP A 213 -8.50 -18.01 25.22
N LEU A 214 -8.59 -16.90 24.44
CA LEU A 214 -7.48 -16.05 24.07
C LEU A 214 -7.39 -14.84 24.99
N ASP A 215 -6.17 -14.28 25.12
CA ASP A 215 -6.00 -12.96 25.73
C ASP A 215 -6.71 -11.91 24.85
N PRO A 216 -7.67 -11.14 25.39
CA PRO A 216 -8.41 -10.15 24.61
C PRO A 216 -7.50 -9.14 23.86
N ASP A 217 -6.35 -8.78 24.45
CA ASP A 217 -5.42 -7.84 23.83
C ASP A 217 -4.65 -8.45 22.65
N GLU A 218 -4.55 -9.77 22.58
CA GLU A 218 -3.86 -10.50 21.51
C GLU A 218 -4.80 -10.94 20.37
N ILE A 219 -6.13 -10.83 20.52
CA ILE A 219 -7.08 -11.20 19.46
C ILE A 219 -6.81 -10.40 18.20
N THR A 220 -6.57 -11.11 17.09
CA THR A 220 -6.37 -10.57 15.75
C THR A 220 -7.60 -10.78 14.86
N SER A 221 -7.63 -10.14 13.69
CA SER A 221 -8.67 -10.41 12.69
C SER A 221 -8.62 -11.84 12.15
N LYS A 222 -7.46 -12.49 12.18
CA LYS A 222 -7.30 -13.88 11.78
C LYS A 222 -8.03 -14.81 12.75
N ASP A 223 -7.86 -14.61 14.06
CA ASP A 223 -8.55 -15.40 15.08
C ASP A 223 -10.07 -15.24 15.01
N VAL A 224 -10.55 -14.09 14.55
CA VAL A 224 -12.00 -13.85 14.33
C VAL A 224 -12.52 -14.58 13.10
N TYR A 225 -11.66 -14.81 12.10
CA TYR A 225 -12.01 -15.51 10.86
C TYR A 225 -11.99 -17.05 11.03
N ASP A 226 -10.98 -17.59 11.72
CA ASP A 226 -10.77 -19.03 11.94
C ASP A 226 -11.80 -19.59 12.94
#